data_e03626dd17ac4aeb2b7403ca61a7662b
#
_entry.id   e03626dd17ac4aeb2b7403ca61a7662b
#
_cell.length_a   1.000
_cell.length_b   1.000
_cell.length_c   1.000
_cell.angle_alpha   90.00
_cell.angle_beta   90.00
_cell.angle_gamma   90.00
#
_symmetry.space_group_name_H-M   'P 1'
#
loop_
_entity.id
_entity.type
_entity.pdbx_description
1 polymer ?
#
loop_
_entity_poly.entity_id
_entity_poly.type
_entity_poly.pdbx_seq_one_letter_code
_entity_poly.pdbx_strand_id
1 'polypeptide(L)'
;MVKNWNKFKETNREKLQRRIYKGVPDKLRRSIWLKLLNIENQMSQPSDNKNEPSIYNKMLLLGFKYSTEVRQIDNDINRCFRDHEYFRERYSTKQQQLFNVLVAYSMYNMELGYCQGMSTITAVLLIYLDEEEAFWALNTLMIDKKFAMHGLYIVGFPKLMRYLANHDKILTKFLPKLKKFLDKHNMDSVLYSLKWFFVIFVERIPFSLCLRIWDIFFLEGERVLPAMAYTILKLHSTKLLKFKDMDAITDYFQYKLHKNFGYTDNFVIKTLEISLNELRTRKMDLPPPSDNIELPKCELGTFIEPTIEKKLGLRSSCFSDTEKNVTDLVIARSEENGNSLDVIDENLADEMSNLNTVGSTTSSIRRHKSMNSLNTATSYATSIDSIPSEVNQNDMDDVDEDDYEIVENTRL
;
A
#
# COMPACT_ATOMS: atom_id res chain seq x y z
N MET A 1 28.99 -3.38 12.18
CA MET A 1 27.54 -3.35 12.33
C MET A 1 26.90 -4.56 11.67
N VAL A 2 26.94 -4.70 10.35
CA VAL A 2 26.26 -5.79 9.62
C VAL A 2 26.76 -7.19 10.04
N LYS A 3 28.07 -7.40 10.20
CA LYS A 3 28.66 -8.70 10.58
C LYS A 3 28.24 -9.22 11.96
N ASN A 4 27.91 -8.34 12.91
CA ASN A 4 27.51 -8.69 14.29
C ASN A 4 26.18 -8.02 14.64
N TRP A 5 25.18 -8.19 13.80
CA TRP A 5 23.92 -7.44 13.86
C TRP A 5 23.16 -7.60 15.17
N ASN A 6 22.91 -8.83 15.62
CA ASN A 6 22.11 -9.09 16.83
C ASN A 6 22.74 -8.44 18.05
N LYS A 7 24.03 -8.68 18.27
CA LYS A 7 24.77 -8.03 19.35
C LYS A 7 24.76 -6.50 19.22
N PHE A 8 24.89 -5.97 18.00
CA PHE A 8 24.88 -4.54 17.77
C PHE A 8 23.50 -3.92 18.01
N LYS A 9 22.43 -4.58 17.61
CA LYS A 9 21.04 -4.14 17.81
C LYS A 9 20.70 -4.04 19.30
N GLU A 10 21.16 -5.00 20.11
CA GLU A 10 20.92 -5.02 21.56
C GLU A 10 21.76 -3.99 22.31
N THR A 11 23.07 -3.93 22.02
CA THR A 11 24.01 -3.11 22.79
C THR A 11 24.15 -1.67 22.32
N ASN A 12 23.75 -1.34 21.09
CA ASN A 12 23.94 -0.03 20.46
C ASN A 12 22.69 0.51 19.78
N ARG A 13 21.52 0.34 20.40
CA ARG A 13 20.22 0.75 19.82
C ARG A 13 20.19 2.22 19.39
N GLU A 14 20.65 3.13 20.24
CA GLU A 14 20.69 4.56 19.92
C GLU A 14 21.64 4.88 18.76
N LYS A 15 22.78 4.18 18.69
CA LYS A 15 23.72 4.34 17.57
C LYS A 15 23.14 3.81 16.26
N LEU A 16 22.37 2.72 16.31
CA LEU A 16 21.65 2.19 15.16
C LEU A 16 20.60 3.20 14.67
N GLN A 17 19.74 3.68 15.58
CA GLN A 17 18.73 4.67 15.29
C GLN A 17 19.34 5.91 14.63
N ARG A 18 20.33 6.52 15.26
CA ARG A 18 21.02 7.70 14.72
C ARG A 18 21.60 7.48 13.31
N ARG A 19 22.12 6.28 13.01
CA ARG A 19 22.64 5.96 11.68
C ARG A 19 21.54 5.80 10.65
N ILE A 20 20.41 5.17 10.99
CA ILE A 20 19.25 5.02 10.10
C ILE A 20 18.66 6.40 9.80
N TYR A 21 18.46 7.25 10.81
CA TYR A 21 17.96 8.62 10.62
C TYR A 21 18.91 9.50 9.81
N LYS A 22 20.22 9.29 9.90
CA LYS A 22 21.20 9.97 9.05
C LYS A 22 21.08 9.57 7.57
N GLY A 23 20.53 8.39 7.27
CA GLY A 23 20.36 7.81 5.95
C GLY A 23 21.19 6.55 5.73
N VAL A 24 20.58 5.57 5.10
CA VAL A 24 21.21 4.31 4.72
C VAL A 24 21.78 4.45 3.31
N PRO A 25 23.10 4.23 3.10
CA PRO A 25 23.67 4.21 1.75
C PRO A 25 23.03 3.09 0.89
N ASP A 26 22.77 3.36 -0.39
CA ASP A 26 22.11 2.40 -1.30
C ASP A 26 22.78 1.02 -1.34
N LYS A 27 24.12 0.99 -1.40
CA LYS A 27 24.91 -0.25 -1.39
C LYS A 27 24.71 -1.13 -0.14
N LEU A 28 24.23 -0.55 0.96
CA LEU A 28 24.00 -1.25 2.23
C LEU A 28 22.51 -1.51 2.49
N ARG A 29 21.61 -0.88 1.72
CA ARG A 29 20.17 -0.90 2.00
C ARG A 29 19.61 -2.32 1.99
N ARG A 30 19.93 -3.15 0.99
CA ARG A 30 19.57 -4.57 0.99
C ARG A 30 19.94 -5.25 2.30
N SER A 31 21.22 -5.21 2.68
CA SER A 31 21.70 -5.91 3.89
C SER A 31 21.07 -5.37 5.17
N ILE A 32 20.72 -4.09 5.24
CA ILE A 32 20.07 -3.48 6.39
C ILE A 32 18.59 -3.90 6.43
N TRP A 33 17.90 -3.88 5.31
CA TRP A 33 16.47 -4.27 5.22
C TRP A 33 16.28 -5.73 5.57
N LEU A 34 17.10 -6.66 5.04
CA LEU A 34 17.06 -8.08 5.39
C LEU A 34 17.15 -8.29 6.92
N LYS A 35 18.01 -7.50 7.57
CA LYS A 35 18.22 -7.62 9.03
C LYS A 35 17.14 -6.91 9.86
N LEU A 36 16.63 -5.76 9.42
CA LEU A 36 15.57 -5.05 10.11
C LEU A 36 14.24 -5.83 10.06
N LEU A 37 13.97 -6.49 8.93
CA LEU A 37 12.79 -7.31 8.70
C LEU A 37 12.97 -8.79 9.10
N ASN A 38 14.18 -9.18 9.53
CA ASN A 38 14.51 -10.54 9.95
C ASN A 38 14.23 -11.62 8.87
N ILE A 39 14.49 -11.28 7.60
CA ILE A 39 14.17 -12.14 6.45
C ILE A 39 15.03 -13.40 6.43
N GLU A 40 16.33 -13.29 6.74
CA GLU A 40 17.27 -14.41 6.74
C GLU A 40 16.78 -15.60 7.60
N ASN A 41 16.14 -15.31 8.73
CA ASN A 41 15.61 -16.33 9.63
C ASN A 41 14.31 -16.99 9.08
N GLN A 42 13.50 -16.24 8.32
CA GLN A 42 12.29 -16.79 7.71
C GLN A 42 12.64 -17.73 6.55
N MET A 43 13.63 -17.35 5.73
CA MET A 43 14.12 -18.19 4.63
C MET A 43 14.85 -19.44 5.12
N SER A 44 15.46 -19.39 6.33
CA SER A 44 16.26 -20.49 6.90
C SER A 44 15.42 -21.53 7.65
N GLN A 45 14.09 -21.45 7.63
CA GLN A 45 13.27 -22.50 8.24
C GLN A 45 13.51 -23.82 7.52
N PRO A 46 13.98 -24.87 8.23
CA PRO A 46 14.31 -26.13 7.61
C PRO A 46 13.03 -26.75 7.04
N SER A 47 13.00 -26.98 5.73
CA SER A 47 12.16 -28.04 5.21
C SER A 47 12.76 -29.37 5.68
N ASP A 48 11.96 -30.26 6.22
CA ASP A 48 12.38 -31.58 6.68
C ASP A 48 13.08 -32.39 5.57
N ASN A 49 12.94 -31.96 4.35
CA ASN A 49 13.51 -32.58 3.14
C ASN A 49 14.30 -31.54 2.32
N LYS A 50 15.59 -31.71 2.20
CA LYS A 50 16.48 -30.86 1.37
C LYS A 50 16.12 -30.80 -0.13
N ASN A 51 15.28 -31.70 -0.61
CA ASN A 51 14.83 -31.79 -2.00
C ASN A 51 13.46 -31.14 -2.25
N GLU A 52 12.81 -30.58 -1.21
CA GLU A 52 11.56 -29.87 -1.40
C GLU A 52 11.81 -28.43 -1.86
N PRO A 53 11.00 -27.90 -2.80
CA PRO A 53 11.07 -26.51 -3.20
C PRO A 53 10.75 -25.60 -1.99
N SER A 54 11.36 -24.42 -1.94
CA SER A 54 11.04 -23.43 -0.91
C SER A 54 9.55 -23.12 -0.89
N ILE A 55 9.04 -22.64 0.25
CA ILE A 55 7.64 -22.23 0.39
C ILE A 55 7.26 -21.24 -0.72
N TYR A 56 8.14 -20.28 -1.02
CA TYR A 56 7.95 -19.36 -2.11
C TYR A 56 7.70 -20.04 -3.44
N ASN A 57 8.60 -20.96 -3.84
CA ASN A 57 8.49 -21.71 -5.10
C ASN A 57 7.23 -22.57 -5.14
N LYS A 58 6.88 -23.22 -4.03
CA LYS A 58 5.63 -24.00 -3.93
C LYS A 58 4.39 -23.11 -4.14
N MET A 59 4.34 -21.94 -3.49
CA MET A 59 3.22 -21.00 -3.62
C MET A 59 3.17 -20.41 -5.04
N LEU A 60 4.32 -20.15 -5.66
CA LEU A 60 4.37 -19.66 -7.03
C LEU A 60 3.80 -20.67 -8.03
N LEU A 61 4.16 -21.95 -7.91
CA LEU A 61 3.60 -23.02 -8.75
C LEU A 61 2.10 -23.17 -8.56
N LEU A 62 1.62 -23.12 -7.31
CA LEU A 62 0.19 -23.12 -7.02
C LEU A 62 -0.50 -21.87 -7.59
N GLY A 63 0.17 -20.72 -7.53
CA GLY A 63 -0.34 -19.46 -8.04
C GLY A 63 -0.58 -19.48 -9.55
N PHE A 64 0.36 -19.99 -10.33
CA PHE A 64 0.16 -20.15 -11.77
C PHE A 64 -1.01 -21.07 -12.13
N LYS A 65 -1.33 -22.02 -11.27
CA LYS A 65 -2.41 -22.98 -11.53
C LYS A 65 -3.77 -22.53 -10.99
N TYR A 66 -3.80 -21.84 -9.85
CA TYR A 66 -5.04 -21.65 -9.09
C TYR A 66 -5.34 -20.20 -8.71
N SER A 67 -4.40 -19.24 -8.86
CA SER A 67 -4.67 -17.87 -8.46
C SER A 67 -5.71 -17.21 -9.35
N THR A 68 -6.77 -16.70 -8.73
CA THR A 68 -7.82 -15.91 -9.38
C THR A 68 -7.43 -14.45 -9.58
N GLU A 69 -6.30 -14.02 -9.00
CA GLU A 69 -5.86 -12.64 -8.97
C GLU A 69 -4.90 -12.26 -10.12
N VAL A 70 -4.50 -13.24 -10.94
CA VAL A 70 -3.48 -13.09 -12.00
C VAL A 70 -3.77 -11.91 -12.92
N ARG A 71 -5.01 -11.77 -13.40
CA ARG A 71 -5.42 -10.69 -14.31
C ARG A 71 -5.31 -9.32 -13.64
N GLN A 72 -5.77 -9.20 -12.38
CA GLN A 72 -5.68 -7.96 -11.64
C GLN A 72 -4.23 -7.57 -11.36
N ILE A 73 -3.41 -8.56 -10.98
CA ILE A 73 -1.97 -8.37 -10.74
C ILE A 73 -1.29 -7.88 -12.02
N ASP A 74 -1.52 -8.52 -13.19
CA ASP A 74 -0.91 -8.12 -14.46
C ASP A 74 -1.29 -6.68 -14.85
N ASN A 75 -2.56 -6.31 -14.69
CA ASN A 75 -3.03 -4.96 -14.95
C ASN A 75 -2.32 -3.93 -14.06
N ASP A 76 -2.15 -4.22 -12.77
CA ASP A 76 -1.55 -3.30 -11.82
C ASP A 76 -0.03 -3.15 -12.02
N ILE A 77 0.66 -4.23 -12.38
CA ILE A 77 2.10 -4.21 -12.67
C ILE A 77 2.41 -3.29 -13.85
N ASN A 78 1.59 -3.30 -14.88
CA ASN A 78 1.79 -2.47 -16.06
C ASN A 78 1.80 -0.97 -15.79
N ARG A 79 1.17 -0.53 -14.74
CA ARG A 79 1.07 0.89 -14.34
C ARG A 79 1.93 1.24 -13.11
N CYS A 80 2.61 0.25 -12.54
CA CYS A 80 3.42 0.43 -11.35
C CYS A 80 4.82 0.95 -11.71
N PHE A 81 5.27 2.05 -11.09
CA PHE A 81 6.63 2.60 -11.23
C PHE A 81 7.13 2.81 -12.67
N ARG A 82 6.28 3.27 -13.58
CA ARG A 82 6.64 3.45 -15.00
C ARG A 82 7.79 4.44 -15.22
N ASP A 83 7.99 5.39 -14.31
CA ASP A 83 9.10 6.35 -14.38
C ASP A 83 10.43 5.74 -13.92
N HIS A 84 10.43 4.58 -13.27
CA HIS A 84 11.63 3.91 -12.80
C HIS A 84 12.19 2.97 -13.88
N GLU A 85 13.50 3.03 -14.13
CA GLU A 85 14.17 2.24 -15.17
C GLU A 85 13.88 0.73 -15.13
N TYR A 86 13.72 0.14 -13.94
CA TYR A 86 13.48 -1.29 -13.74
C TYR A 86 12.07 -1.74 -14.14
N PHE A 87 11.08 -0.86 -14.11
CA PHE A 87 9.66 -1.20 -14.33
C PHE A 87 9.05 -0.50 -15.55
N ARG A 88 9.81 0.36 -16.24
CA ARG A 88 9.33 1.13 -17.40
C ARG A 88 8.93 0.22 -18.56
N GLU A 89 9.76 -0.77 -18.87
CA GLU A 89 9.53 -1.68 -19.98
C GLU A 89 8.60 -2.82 -19.58
N ARG A 90 7.55 -3.04 -20.42
CA ARG A 90 6.64 -4.15 -20.21
C ARG A 90 7.40 -5.48 -20.33
N TYR A 91 7.08 -6.39 -19.41
CA TYR A 91 7.72 -7.70 -19.29
C TYR A 91 9.22 -7.68 -18.98
N SER A 92 9.75 -6.55 -18.47
CA SER A 92 11.12 -6.52 -17.95
C SER A 92 11.31 -7.57 -16.86
N THR A 93 12.55 -7.97 -16.61
CA THR A 93 12.87 -8.95 -15.56
C THR A 93 12.27 -8.55 -14.20
N LYS A 94 12.30 -7.25 -13.85
CA LYS A 94 11.73 -6.77 -12.58
C LYS A 94 10.20 -6.80 -12.57
N GLN A 95 9.54 -6.56 -13.71
CA GLN A 95 8.09 -6.75 -13.80
C GLN A 95 7.70 -8.22 -13.64
N GLN A 96 8.46 -9.16 -14.25
CA GLN A 96 8.24 -10.60 -14.07
C GLN A 96 8.44 -11.02 -12.61
N GLN A 97 9.51 -10.55 -11.95
CA GLN A 97 9.74 -10.80 -10.53
C GLN A 97 8.60 -10.25 -9.67
N LEU A 98 8.12 -9.05 -9.98
CA LEU A 98 6.99 -8.43 -9.29
C LEU A 98 5.71 -9.28 -9.44
N PHE A 99 5.44 -9.76 -10.66
CA PHE A 99 4.33 -10.66 -10.94
C PHE A 99 4.44 -11.94 -10.12
N ASN A 100 5.58 -12.60 -10.15
CA ASN A 100 5.82 -13.85 -9.45
C ASN A 100 5.62 -13.72 -7.93
N VAL A 101 6.19 -12.67 -7.32
CA VAL A 101 6.05 -12.41 -5.88
C VAL A 101 4.58 -12.22 -5.49
N LEU A 102 3.83 -11.42 -6.26
CA LEU A 102 2.43 -11.15 -5.95
C LEU A 102 1.53 -12.37 -6.17
N VAL A 103 1.77 -13.12 -7.24
CA VAL A 103 1.05 -14.38 -7.50
C VAL A 103 1.34 -15.41 -6.41
N ALA A 104 2.61 -15.58 -6.02
CA ALA A 104 2.97 -16.47 -4.91
C ALA A 104 2.32 -16.03 -3.59
N TYR A 105 2.34 -14.71 -3.30
CA TYR A 105 1.77 -14.17 -2.07
C TYR A 105 0.25 -14.32 -2.02
N SER A 106 -0.45 -14.20 -3.13
CA SER A 106 -1.90 -14.40 -3.21
C SER A 106 -2.33 -15.82 -2.81
N MET A 107 -1.46 -16.81 -3.03
CA MET A 107 -1.69 -18.19 -2.61
C MET A 107 -1.20 -18.46 -1.19
N TYR A 108 -0.17 -17.75 -0.75
CA TYR A 108 0.36 -17.88 0.60
C TYR A 108 -0.57 -17.30 1.65
N ASN A 109 -1.16 -16.14 1.36
CA ASN A 109 -2.15 -15.46 2.20
C ASN A 109 -3.49 -15.40 1.47
N MET A 110 -4.19 -16.52 1.40
CA MET A 110 -5.46 -16.65 0.67
C MET A 110 -6.62 -15.85 1.30
N GLU A 111 -6.52 -15.45 2.56
CA GLU A 111 -7.48 -14.55 3.20
C GLU A 111 -7.42 -13.17 2.57
N LEU A 112 -6.23 -12.68 2.29
CA LEU A 112 -5.98 -11.39 1.66
C LEU A 112 -6.05 -11.47 0.14
N GLY A 113 -5.45 -12.52 -0.45
CA GLY A 113 -5.25 -12.63 -1.88
C GLY A 113 -4.35 -11.52 -2.41
N TYR A 114 -4.87 -10.75 -3.36
CA TYR A 114 -4.23 -9.55 -3.87
C TYR A 114 -5.13 -8.32 -3.68
N CYS A 115 -4.54 -7.23 -3.25
CA CYS A 115 -5.22 -5.92 -3.19
C CYS A 115 -4.35 -4.85 -3.87
N GLN A 116 -5.01 -3.94 -4.58
CA GLN A 116 -4.35 -2.81 -5.23
C GLN A 116 -3.50 -2.00 -4.24
N GLY A 117 -2.27 -1.68 -4.64
CA GLY A 117 -1.27 -1.03 -3.79
C GLY A 117 -0.19 -1.99 -3.27
N MET A 118 -0.47 -3.30 -3.18
CA MET A 118 0.56 -4.30 -2.85
C MET A 118 1.66 -4.34 -3.92
N SER A 119 1.32 -4.15 -5.19
CA SER A 119 2.28 -4.02 -6.30
C SER A 119 3.28 -2.89 -6.06
N THR A 120 2.82 -1.74 -5.61
CA THR A 120 3.68 -0.58 -5.33
C THR A 120 4.68 -0.87 -4.20
N ILE A 121 4.22 -1.48 -3.11
CA ILE A 121 5.10 -1.88 -2.00
C ILE A 121 6.12 -2.92 -2.46
N THR A 122 5.67 -3.96 -3.15
CA THR A 122 6.53 -5.05 -3.63
C THR A 122 7.55 -4.55 -4.65
N ALA A 123 7.18 -3.60 -5.50
CA ALA A 123 8.12 -2.99 -6.44
C ALA A 123 9.27 -2.26 -5.73
N VAL A 124 9.00 -1.49 -4.67
CA VAL A 124 10.05 -0.84 -3.87
C VAL A 124 10.96 -1.89 -3.21
N LEU A 125 10.39 -2.97 -2.70
CA LEU A 125 11.20 -4.07 -2.13
C LEU A 125 12.12 -4.67 -3.18
N LEU A 126 11.62 -4.96 -4.39
CA LEU A 126 12.37 -5.55 -5.51
C LEU A 126 13.45 -4.64 -6.10
N ILE A 127 13.45 -3.34 -5.83
CA ILE A 127 14.56 -2.46 -6.21
C ILE A 127 15.85 -2.89 -5.47
N TYR A 128 15.73 -3.36 -4.24
CA TYR A 128 16.87 -3.70 -3.38
C TYR A 128 16.99 -5.19 -3.05
N LEU A 129 15.89 -5.94 -3.09
CA LEU A 129 15.81 -7.33 -2.68
C LEU A 129 15.69 -8.26 -3.89
N ASP A 130 16.12 -9.50 -3.70
CA ASP A 130 15.85 -10.58 -4.64
C ASP A 130 14.39 -11.04 -4.51
N GLU A 131 13.93 -11.85 -5.44
CA GLU A 131 12.52 -12.24 -5.59
C GLU A 131 11.96 -12.92 -4.33
N GLU A 132 12.62 -13.95 -3.82
CA GLU A 132 12.21 -14.66 -2.60
C GLU A 132 12.37 -13.79 -1.34
N GLU A 133 13.41 -12.96 -1.27
CA GLU A 133 13.60 -11.98 -0.20
C GLU A 133 12.44 -10.97 -0.16
N ALA A 134 12.00 -10.49 -1.33
CA ALA A 134 10.88 -9.57 -1.44
C ALA A 134 9.56 -10.21 -1.02
N PHE A 135 9.34 -11.48 -1.32
CA PHE A 135 8.18 -12.24 -0.86
C PHE A 135 8.12 -12.29 0.69
N TRP A 136 9.22 -12.66 1.33
CA TRP A 136 9.27 -12.71 2.79
C TRP A 136 9.24 -11.32 3.44
N ALA A 137 9.81 -10.31 2.78
CA ALA A 137 9.70 -8.92 3.23
C ALA A 137 8.24 -8.44 3.19
N LEU A 138 7.52 -8.70 2.09
CA LEU A 138 6.10 -8.41 1.98
C LEU A 138 5.31 -9.12 3.08
N ASN A 139 5.58 -10.40 3.31
CA ASN A 139 4.95 -11.16 4.39
C ASN A 139 5.19 -10.50 5.75
N THR A 140 6.43 -10.14 6.07
CA THR A 140 6.74 -9.46 7.34
C THR A 140 5.93 -8.17 7.50
N LEU A 141 5.83 -7.35 6.46
CA LEU A 141 5.04 -6.11 6.51
C LEU A 141 3.56 -6.38 6.78
N MET A 142 3.03 -7.47 6.24
CA MET A 142 1.63 -7.80 6.43
C MET A 142 1.33 -8.33 7.83
N ILE A 143 2.13 -9.28 8.34
CA ILE A 143 1.77 -10.07 9.51
C ILE A 143 2.48 -9.69 10.82
N ASP A 144 3.68 -9.11 10.75
CA ASP A 144 4.39 -8.72 11.97
C ASP A 144 3.62 -7.60 12.68
N LYS A 145 3.36 -7.78 13.97
CA LYS A 145 2.65 -6.82 14.85
C LYS A 145 3.25 -5.41 14.82
N LYS A 146 4.52 -5.30 14.46
CA LYS A 146 5.22 -4.02 14.32
C LYS A 146 4.69 -3.20 13.15
N PHE A 147 4.18 -3.85 12.11
CA PHE A 147 3.69 -3.23 10.89
C PHE A 147 2.20 -3.49 10.67
N ALA A 148 1.77 -4.74 10.81
CA ALA A 148 0.40 -5.24 10.70
C ALA A 148 -0.38 -4.65 9.51
N MET A 149 0.29 -4.57 8.33
CA MET A 149 -0.31 -3.93 7.15
C MET A 149 -1.47 -4.76 6.57
N HIS A 150 -1.60 -6.02 6.94
CA HIS A 150 -2.74 -6.86 6.57
C HIS A 150 -4.09 -6.14 6.81
N GLY A 151 -4.23 -5.48 7.96
CA GLY A 151 -5.43 -4.72 8.30
C GLY A 151 -5.73 -3.50 7.41
N LEU A 152 -4.75 -3.06 6.57
CA LEU A 152 -4.99 -2.03 5.56
C LEU A 152 -5.68 -2.57 4.31
N TYR A 153 -5.59 -3.89 4.04
CA TYR A 153 -5.98 -4.48 2.76
C TYR A 153 -7.18 -5.42 2.84
N ILE A 154 -7.54 -5.89 4.05
CA ILE A 154 -8.73 -6.73 4.23
C ILE A 154 -10.02 -5.92 4.13
N VAL A 155 -11.13 -6.62 3.89
CA VAL A 155 -12.45 -6.02 3.73
C VAL A 155 -12.82 -5.11 4.91
N GLY A 156 -13.29 -3.91 4.60
CA GLY A 156 -13.63 -2.88 5.59
C GLY A 156 -12.46 -1.99 6.01
N PHE A 157 -11.23 -2.31 5.60
CA PHE A 157 -10.03 -1.51 5.86
C PHE A 157 -9.87 -1.07 7.33
N PRO A 158 -9.99 -1.98 8.33
CA PRO A 158 -10.09 -1.60 9.74
C PRO A 158 -8.91 -0.76 10.21
N LYS A 159 -7.70 -1.08 9.77
CA LYS A 159 -6.51 -0.33 10.12
C LYS A 159 -6.51 1.08 9.51
N LEU A 160 -6.97 1.23 8.27
CA LEU A 160 -7.10 2.54 7.65
C LEU A 160 -8.05 3.43 8.44
N MET A 161 -9.24 2.93 8.79
CA MET A 161 -10.23 3.69 9.55
C MET A 161 -9.67 4.16 10.89
N ARG A 162 -8.91 3.28 11.55
CA ARG A 162 -8.22 3.58 12.81
C ARG A 162 -7.12 4.64 12.62
N TYR A 163 -6.36 4.59 11.53
CA TYR A 163 -5.37 5.61 11.21
C TYR A 163 -6.00 6.97 10.89
N LEU A 164 -7.06 7.00 10.09
CA LEU A 164 -7.77 8.25 9.76
C LEU A 164 -8.34 8.91 11.00
N ALA A 165 -8.98 8.15 11.89
CA ALA A 165 -9.51 8.66 13.15
C ALA A 165 -8.39 9.22 14.06
N ASN A 166 -7.22 8.58 14.11
CA ASN A 166 -6.07 9.08 14.87
C ASN A 166 -5.46 10.33 14.22
N HIS A 167 -5.37 10.33 12.90
CA HIS A 167 -4.88 11.47 12.13
C HIS A 167 -5.72 12.74 12.37
N ASP A 168 -7.04 12.61 12.32
CA ASP A 168 -7.95 13.74 12.63
C ASP A 168 -7.80 14.24 14.05
N LYS A 169 -7.59 13.36 15.04
CA LYS A 169 -7.28 13.76 16.42
C LYS A 169 -5.95 14.53 16.51
N ILE A 170 -4.92 14.06 15.78
CA ILE A 170 -3.62 14.75 15.73
C ILE A 170 -3.81 16.16 15.14
N LEU A 171 -4.49 16.28 14.00
CA LEU A 171 -4.72 17.57 13.37
C LEU A 171 -5.52 18.53 14.26
N THR A 172 -6.59 18.05 14.86
CA THR A 172 -7.43 18.84 15.78
C THR A 172 -6.60 19.42 16.93
N LYS A 173 -5.65 18.62 17.45
CA LYS A 173 -4.85 19.01 18.60
C LYS A 173 -3.66 19.90 18.26
N PHE A 174 -2.91 19.54 17.20
CA PHE A 174 -1.62 20.17 16.90
C PHE A 174 -1.70 21.21 15.77
N LEU A 175 -2.66 21.08 14.84
CA LEU A 175 -2.85 21.97 13.70
C LEU A 175 -4.31 22.44 13.58
N PRO A 176 -4.92 23.00 14.65
CA PRO A 176 -6.35 23.30 14.66
C PRO A 176 -6.77 24.30 13.59
N LYS A 177 -5.91 25.26 13.22
CA LYS A 177 -6.20 26.23 12.14
C LYS A 177 -6.29 25.51 10.78
N LEU A 178 -5.34 24.60 10.52
CA LEU A 178 -5.33 23.82 9.28
C LEU A 178 -6.52 22.85 9.24
N LYS A 179 -6.83 22.17 10.35
CA LYS A 179 -8.01 21.27 10.41
C LYS A 179 -9.29 22.01 10.08
N LYS A 180 -9.54 23.19 10.71
CA LYS A 180 -10.71 24.02 10.39
C LYS A 180 -10.74 24.46 8.92
N PHE A 181 -9.59 24.75 8.35
CA PHE A 181 -9.48 25.12 6.94
C PHE A 181 -9.84 23.95 6.03
N LEU A 182 -9.28 22.76 6.26
CA LEU A 182 -9.59 21.55 5.50
C LEU A 182 -11.08 21.18 5.61
N ASP A 183 -11.66 21.25 6.82
CA ASP A 183 -13.09 21.01 7.03
C ASP A 183 -13.97 21.99 6.27
N LYS A 184 -13.59 23.28 6.25
CA LYS A 184 -14.30 24.33 5.48
C LYS A 184 -14.33 24.04 3.99
N HIS A 185 -13.29 23.41 3.46
CA HIS A 185 -13.18 23.04 2.05
C HIS A 185 -13.65 21.59 1.77
N ASN A 186 -14.33 20.94 2.72
CA ASN A 186 -14.78 19.54 2.62
C ASN A 186 -13.66 18.55 2.27
N MET A 187 -12.41 18.89 2.65
CA MET A 187 -11.25 18.05 2.44
C MET A 187 -11.14 17.01 3.58
N ASP A 188 -11.84 15.90 3.43
CA ASP A 188 -11.74 14.77 4.36
C ASP A 188 -10.32 14.17 4.30
N SER A 189 -9.84 13.71 5.46
CA SER A 189 -8.50 13.12 5.57
C SER A 189 -8.29 11.91 4.64
N VAL A 190 -9.33 11.16 4.33
CA VAL A 190 -9.26 10.02 3.39
C VAL A 190 -8.85 10.46 1.98
N LEU A 191 -9.29 11.63 1.52
CA LEU A 191 -9.07 12.10 0.16
C LEU A 191 -7.58 12.34 -0.17
N TYR A 192 -6.79 12.75 0.82
CA TYR A 192 -5.37 13.03 0.60
C TYR A 192 -4.43 12.01 1.24
N SER A 193 -4.82 11.34 2.34
CA SER A 193 -3.91 10.48 3.09
C SER A 193 -4.08 8.98 2.81
N LEU A 194 -5.08 8.56 2.03
CA LEU A 194 -5.32 7.16 1.69
C LEU A 194 -4.02 6.47 1.21
N LYS A 195 -3.43 6.96 0.14
CA LYS A 195 -2.20 6.39 -0.43
C LYS A 195 -0.97 6.61 0.48
N TRP A 196 -0.99 7.59 1.40
CA TRP A 196 0.10 7.75 2.37
C TRP A 196 0.22 6.54 3.29
N PHE A 197 -0.90 5.99 3.72
CA PHE A 197 -0.94 4.83 4.60
C PHE A 197 -0.83 3.50 3.83
N PHE A 198 -1.53 3.37 2.72
CA PHE A 198 -1.56 2.13 1.94
C PHE A 198 -0.20 1.76 1.35
N VAL A 199 0.53 2.72 0.82
CA VAL A 199 1.79 2.46 0.11
C VAL A 199 3.00 3.15 0.76
N ILE A 200 2.92 3.52 2.03
CA ILE A 200 4.02 4.10 2.80
C ILE A 200 4.63 5.31 2.05
N PHE A 201 3.77 6.26 1.65
CA PHE A 201 4.10 7.50 0.93
C PHE A 201 4.72 7.35 -0.47
N VAL A 202 4.82 6.14 -1.01
CA VAL A 202 5.36 5.93 -2.37
C VAL A 202 4.53 6.73 -3.36
N GLU A 203 5.20 7.39 -4.33
CA GLU A 203 4.60 8.27 -5.33
C GLU A 203 3.80 9.46 -4.75
N ARG A 204 4.00 9.80 -3.48
CA ARG A 204 3.34 10.94 -2.82
C ARG A 204 4.33 11.95 -2.28
N ILE A 205 5.58 11.55 -2.13
CA ILE A 205 6.73 12.39 -1.80
C ILE A 205 7.90 12.00 -2.72
N PRO A 206 8.95 12.84 -2.86
CA PRO A 206 10.12 12.50 -3.68
C PRO A 206 10.72 11.14 -3.27
N PHE A 207 11.15 10.36 -4.25
CA PHE A 207 11.57 8.97 -4.02
C PHE A 207 12.76 8.84 -3.06
N SER A 208 13.71 9.78 -3.12
CA SER A 208 14.85 9.83 -2.18
C SER A 208 14.38 9.95 -0.72
N LEU A 209 13.45 10.86 -0.47
CA LEU A 209 12.83 11.04 0.85
C LEU A 209 12.03 9.79 1.24
N CYS A 210 11.27 9.23 0.32
CA CYS A 210 10.47 8.01 0.53
C CYS A 210 11.34 6.85 1.02
N LEU A 211 12.48 6.59 0.40
CA LEU A 211 13.42 5.54 0.83
C LEU A 211 13.94 5.77 2.25
N ARG A 212 14.19 7.02 2.65
CA ARG A 212 14.59 7.33 4.02
C ARG A 212 13.46 7.09 5.03
N ILE A 213 12.21 7.37 4.64
CA ILE A 213 11.04 7.03 5.45
C ILE A 213 10.90 5.52 5.61
N TRP A 214 11.14 4.75 4.54
CA TRP A 214 11.13 3.29 4.58
C TRP A 214 12.20 2.72 5.51
N ASP A 215 13.44 3.24 5.45
CA ASP A 215 14.53 2.87 6.35
C ASP A 215 14.12 3.07 7.83
N ILE A 216 13.46 4.20 8.14
CA ILE A 216 12.97 4.54 9.48
C ILE A 216 11.75 3.69 9.85
N PHE A 217 10.83 3.46 8.91
CA PHE A 217 9.65 2.62 9.12
C PHE A 217 10.04 1.17 9.47
N PHE A 218 11.04 0.61 8.80
CA PHE A 218 11.54 -0.71 9.14
C PHE A 218 12.19 -0.76 10.52
N LEU A 219 12.75 0.34 11.00
CA LEU A 219 13.31 0.42 12.35
C LEU A 219 12.24 0.64 13.44
N GLU A 220 11.35 1.63 13.24
CA GLU A 220 10.43 2.14 14.28
C GLU A 220 9.03 1.52 14.20
N GLY A 221 8.66 0.93 13.07
CA GLY A 221 7.34 0.36 12.83
C GLY A 221 6.27 1.38 12.47
N GLU A 222 5.02 1.00 12.68
CA GLU A 222 3.83 1.70 12.19
C GLU A 222 3.68 3.15 12.68
N ARG A 223 4.31 3.53 13.79
CA ARG A 223 4.28 4.91 14.32
C ARG A 223 4.83 5.98 13.39
N VAL A 224 5.68 5.57 12.45
CA VAL A 224 6.24 6.47 11.45
C VAL A 224 5.17 7.03 10.52
N LEU A 225 4.12 6.24 10.22
CA LEU A 225 3.09 6.64 9.27
C LEU A 225 2.27 7.85 9.76
N PRO A 226 1.64 7.83 10.96
CA PRO A 226 0.93 9.02 11.46
C PRO A 226 1.87 10.20 11.73
N ALA A 227 3.11 9.93 12.16
CA ALA A 227 4.08 11.00 12.40
C ALA A 227 4.53 11.69 11.10
N MET A 228 4.76 10.94 10.02
CA MET A 228 5.10 11.53 8.73
C MET A 228 3.92 12.27 8.12
N ALA A 229 2.70 11.74 8.21
CA ALA A 229 1.49 12.45 7.79
C ALA A 229 1.34 13.80 8.51
N TYR A 230 1.55 13.82 9.83
CA TYR A 230 1.57 15.05 10.62
C TYR A 230 2.72 15.98 10.19
N THR A 231 3.92 15.45 9.95
CA THR A 231 5.10 16.24 9.53
C THR A 231 4.86 16.93 8.19
N ILE A 232 4.28 16.24 7.20
CA ILE A 232 3.91 16.84 5.92
C ILE A 232 2.98 18.04 6.14
N LEU A 233 1.90 17.85 6.88
CA LEU A 233 0.93 18.90 7.09
C LEU A 233 1.48 20.06 7.94
N LYS A 234 2.37 19.78 8.90
CA LYS A 234 3.05 20.79 9.71
C LYS A 234 3.94 21.68 8.85
N LEU A 235 4.79 21.08 8.00
CA LEU A 235 5.70 21.78 7.11
C LEU A 235 4.98 22.63 6.05
N HIS A 236 3.89 22.11 5.52
CA HIS A 236 3.15 22.75 4.43
C HIS A 236 1.94 23.55 4.88
N SER A 237 1.69 23.68 6.19
CA SER A 237 0.50 24.34 6.73
C SER A 237 0.31 25.76 6.22
N THR A 238 1.36 26.57 6.20
CA THR A 238 1.31 27.97 5.74
C THR A 238 0.94 28.07 4.25
N LYS A 239 1.45 27.17 3.43
CA LYS A 239 1.16 27.08 1.99
C LYS A 239 -0.27 26.59 1.76
N LEU A 240 -0.69 25.54 2.48
CA LEU A 240 -2.04 24.97 2.38
C LEU A 240 -3.13 26.00 2.72
N LEU A 241 -2.92 26.82 3.74
CA LEU A 241 -3.86 27.87 4.15
C LEU A 241 -4.04 29.00 3.11
N LYS A 242 -3.17 29.08 2.09
CA LYS A 242 -3.29 30.07 1.01
C LYS A 242 -4.14 29.57 -0.17
N PHE A 243 -4.44 28.27 -0.25
CA PHE A 243 -5.27 27.71 -1.32
C PHE A 243 -6.72 28.18 -1.21
N LYS A 244 -7.39 28.31 -2.36
CA LYS A 244 -8.74 28.89 -2.43
C LYS A 244 -9.84 27.83 -2.52
N ASP A 245 -9.52 26.66 -3.03
CA ASP A 245 -10.47 25.59 -3.34
C ASP A 245 -9.90 24.20 -3.04
N MET A 246 -10.79 23.21 -3.09
CA MET A 246 -10.46 21.81 -2.85
C MET A 246 -9.57 21.23 -3.96
N ASP A 247 -9.73 21.67 -5.20
CA ASP A 247 -8.99 21.12 -6.34
C ASP A 247 -7.51 21.47 -6.24
N ALA A 248 -7.19 22.73 -5.86
CA ALA A 248 -5.82 23.16 -5.63
C ALA A 248 -5.14 22.40 -4.47
N ILE A 249 -5.89 22.06 -3.40
CA ILE A 249 -5.39 21.27 -2.28
C ILE A 249 -5.12 19.82 -2.74
N THR A 250 -6.06 19.26 -3.49
CA THR A 250 -5.96 17.88 -4.02
C THR A 250 -4.78 17.75 -4.97
N ASP A 251 -4.65 18.66 -5.94
CA ASP A 251 -3.54 18.72 -6.89
C ASP A 251 -2.19 18.84 -6.18
N TYR A 252 -2.14 19.66 -5.11
CA TYR A 252 -0.94 19.80 -4.31
C TYR A 252 -0.50 18.48 -3.66
N PHE A 253 -1.41 17.77 -3.01
CA PHE A 253 -1.09 16.52 -2.34
C PHE A 253 -0.82 15.35 -3.29
N GLN A 254 -1.50 15.33 -4.44
CA GLN A 254 -1.40 14.22 -5.37
C GLN A 254 -0.20 14.34 -6.32
N TYR A 255 0.11 15.55 -6.77
CA TYR A 255 1.07 15.74 -7.88
C TYR A 255 2.24 16.67 -7.52
N LYS A 256 1.99 17.81 -6.87
CA LYS A 256 3.04 18.82 -6.64
C LYS A 256 4.02 18.38 -5.56
N LEU A 257 3.51 17.82 -4.47
CA LEU A 257 4.31 17.38 -3.33
C LEU A 257 5.32 16.29 -3.72
N HIS A 258 4.93 15.39 -4.61
CA HIS A 258 5.81 14.33 -5.14
C HIS A 258 6.96 14.90 -5.99
N LYS A 259 6.68 15.89 -6.83
CA LYS A 259 7.68 16.48 -7.72
C LYS A 259 8.65 17.40 -6.97
N ASN A 260 8.14 18.22 -6.08
CA ASN A 260 8.92 19.16 -5.28
C ASN A 260 8.37 19.25 -3.87
N PHE A 261 9.10 18.68 -2.91
CA PHE A 261 8.70 18.72 -1.51
C PHE A 261 8.90 20.09 -0.87
N GLY A 262 9.78 20.93 -1.43
CA GLY A 262 10.08 22.27 -0.93
C GLY A 262 11.04 22.34 0.25
N TYR A 263 11.52 21.19 0.73
CA TYR A 263 12.50 21.09 1.83
C TYR A 263 13.51 19.99 1.53
N THR A 264 14.73 20.12 2.08
CA THR A 264 15.74 19.06 1.96
C THR A 264 15.34 17.82 2.76
N ASP A 265 15.70 16.62 2.27
CA ASP A 265 15.42 15.35 2.96
C ASP A 265 15.93 15.37 4.41
N ASN A 266 17.11 15.95 4.67
CA ASN A 266 17.67 16.03 6.02
C ASN A 266 16.82 16.88 6.96
N PHE A 267 16.28 17.99 6.46
CA PHE A 267 15.38 18.85 7.24
C PHE A 267 14.07 18.14 7.56
N VAL A 268 13.49 17.46 6.56
CA VAL A 268 12.25 16.69 6.75
C VAL A 268 12.44 15.57 7.77
N ILE A 269 13.53 14.80 7.67
CA ILE A 269 13.80 13.71 8.63
C ILE A 269 14.03 14.25 10.05
N LYS A 270 14.75 15.37 10.20
CA LYS A 270 14.91 16.01 11.51
C LYS A 270 13.55 16.46 12.07
N THR A 271 12.69 17.04 11.24
CA THR A 271 11.33 17.43 11.63
C THR A 271 10.46 16.22 11.97
N LEU A 272 10.59 15.11 11.23
CA LEU A 272 9.92 13.85 11.56
C LEU A 272 10.33 13.32 12.93
N GLU A 273 11.63 13.37 13.27
CA GLU A 273 12.12 12.95 14.59
C GLU A 273 11.52 13.80 15.71
N ILE A 274 11.43 15.12 15.51
CA ILE A 274 10.74 16.04 16.43
C ILE A 274 9.26 15.69 16.55
N SER A 275 8.58 15.48 15.42
CA SER A 275 7.15 15.13 15.39
C SER A 275 6.86 13.80 16.09
N LEU A 276 7.70 12.78 15.88
CA LEU A 276 7.61 11.50 16.60
C LEU A 276 7.70 11.68 18.11
N ASN A 277 8.65 12.50 18.59
CA ASN A 277 8.81 12.77 20.02
C ASN A 277 7.64 13.58 20.58
N GLU A 278 7.13 14.55 19.82
CA GLU A 278 5.95 15.34 20.17
C GLU A 278 4.71 14.45 20.32
N LEU A 279 4.48 13.56 19.36
CA LEU A 279 3.35 12.62 19.42
C LEU A 279 3.50 11.59 20.54
N ARG A 280 4.72 11.04 20.77
CA ARG A 280 5.02 10.11 21.88
C ARG A 280 4.73 10.71 23.24
N THR A 281 5.18 11.95 23.46
CA THR A 281 4.94 12.70 24.72
C THR A 281 3.44 12.82 25.02
N ARG A 282 2.62 12.87 23.99
CA ARG A 282 1.16 12.99 24.10
C ARG A 282 0.42 11.65 23.93
N LYS A 283 1.15 10.53 23.77
CA LYS A 283 0.60 9.18 23.53
C LYS A 283 -0.31 9.13 22.31
N MET A 284 0.10 9.79 21.23
CA MET A 284 -0.65 9.88 19.96
C MET A 284 0.16 9.38 18.76
N ASP A 285 1.37 8.86 18.98
CA ASP A 285 2.26 8.28 17.96
C ASP A 285 1.74 6.95 17.39
N LEU A 286 0.86 6.28 18.12
CA LEU A 286 0.14 5.10 17.66
C LEU A 286 -1.36 5.36 17.75
N PRO A 287 -2.15 4.88 16.79
CA PRO A 287 -3.59 4.83 16.94
C PRO A 287 -3.96 3.94 18.14
N PRO A 288 -5.19 4.02 18.65
CA PRO A 288 -5.66 3.08 19.68
C PRO A 288 -5.36 1.63 19.27
N PRO A 289 -5.12 0.71 20.23
CA PRO A 289 -4.86 -0.69 19.91
C PRO A 289 -5.91 -1.26 18.95
N SER A 290 -5.45 -2.09 18.01
CA SER A 290 -6.35 -2.80 17.11
C SER A 290 -7.02 -3.96 17.84
N ASP A 291 -8.23 -4.28 17.41
CA ASP A 291 -8.79 -5.60 17.65
C ASP A 291 -8.00 -6.64 16.84
N ASN A 292 -8.09 -7.92 17.22
CA ASN A 292 -7.39 -9.03 16.55
C ASN A 292 -7.79 -9.23 15.07
N ILE A 293 -8.69 -8.40 14.54
CA ILE A 293 -9.16 -8.45 13.15
C ILE A 293 -8.14 -7.92 12.13
N GLU A 294 -7.11 -7.22 12.55
CA GLU A 294 -6.09 -6.64 11.66
C GLU A 294 -4.97 -7.62 11.25
N LEU A 295 -4.92 -8.78 11.85
CA LEU A 295 -3.98 -9.85 11.53
C LEU A 295 -4.69 -11.02 10.85
N PRO A 296 -3.97 -11.86 10.07
CA PRO A 296 -4.56 -13.04 9.45
C PRO A 296 -5.24 -13.95 10.48
N LYS A 297 -6.42 -14.44 10.15
CA LYS A 297 -7.19 -15.42 10.92
C LYS A 297 -6.94 -16.83 10.41
N CYS A 298 -6.63 -16.96 9.11
CA CYS A 298 -6.33 -18.23 8.48
C CYS A 298 -4.83 -18.53 8.59
N GLU A 299 -4.49 -19.81 8.62
CA GLU A 299 -3.11 -20.27 8.57
C GLU A 299 -2.48 -19.94 7.22
N LEU A 300 -1.30 -19.31 7.25
CA LEU A 300 -0.58 -18.91 6.06
C LEU A 300 0.13 -20.11 5.41
N GLY A 301 0.20 -20.11 4.07
CA GLY A 301 0.88 -21.17 3.32
C GLY A 301 0.08 -22.47 3.23
N THR A 302 -1.12 -22.51 3.77
CA THR A 302 -2.05 -23.64 3.64
C THR A 302 -2.89 -23.45 2.39
N PHE A 303 -2.69 -24.34 1.41
CA PHE A 303 -3.45 -24.29 0.16
C PHE A 303 -4.88 -24.83 0.35
N ILE A 304 -5.84 -24.00 0.02
CA ILE A 304 -7.26 -24.37 -0.11
C ILE A 304 -7.64 -24.09 -1.55
N GLU A 305 -8.07 -25.14 -2.26
CA GLU A 305 -8.46 -24.97 -3.66
C GLU A 305 -9.60 -23.94 -3.78
N PRO A 306 -9.45 -22.89 -4.60
CA PRO A 306 -10.51 -21.90 -4.78
C PRO A 306 -11.78 -22.56 -5.33
N THR A 307 -12.94 -22.13 -4.84
CA THR A 307 -14.22 -22.58 -5.36
C THR A 307 -14.36 -22.18 -6.83
N ILE A 308 -15.22 -22.89 -7.55
CA ILE A 308 -15.45 -22.65 -8.98
C ILE A 308 -15.94 -21.22 -9.22
N GLU A 309 -16.85 -20.71 -8.36
CA GLU A 309 -17.34 -19.35 -8.45
C GLU A 309 -16.19 -18.32 -8.31
N LYS A 310 -15.25 -18.58 -7.41
CA LYS A 310 -14.07 -17.73 -7.24
C LYS A 310 -13.14 -17.81 -8.46
N LYS A 311 -12.95 -19.00 -9.04
CA LYS A 311 -12.15 -19.19 -10.27
C LYS A 311 -12.75 -18.45 -11.47
N LEU A 312 -14.07 -18.34 -11.55
CA LEU A 312 -14.77 -17.61 -12.60
C LEU A 312 -14.85 -16.11 -12.34
N GLY A 313 -14.29 -15.61 -11.24
CA GLY A 313 -14.35 -14.21 -10.84
C GLY A 313 -15.74 -13.74 -10.40
N LEU A 314 -16.65 -14.67 -10.17
CA LEU A 314 -17.99 -14.39 -9.73
C LEU A 314 -18.05 -14.26 -8.21
N ARG A 315 -18.88 -13.35 -7.69
CA ARG A 315 -19.07 -13.16 -6.25
C ARG A 315 -20.22 -14.01 -5.75
N SER A 316 -19.94 -15.07 -5.00
CA SER A 316 -20.95 -16.03 -4.50
C SER A 316 -22.12 -15.40 -3.73
N SER A 317 -21.91 -14.24 -3.09
CA SER A 317 -22.94 -13.56 -2.30
C SER A 317 -23.97 -12.75 -3.12
N CYS A 318 -23.80 -12.67 -4.44
CA CYS A 318 -24.60 -11.80 -5.32
C CYS A 318 -25.30 -12.55 -6.46
N PHE A 319 -25.18 -13.89 -6.52
CA PHE A 319 -25.77 -14.66 -7.63
C PHE A 319 -27.27 -14.85 -7.49
N SER A 320 -27.97 -14.51 -8.55
CA SER A 320 -29.34 -15.02 -8.77
C SER A 320 -29.28 -16.53 -9.06
N ASP A 321 -30.37 -17.22 -8.82
CA ASP A 321 -30.50 -18.65 -9.14
C ASP A 321 -30.29 -18.92 -10.64
N THR A 322 -30.61 -17.95 -11.49
CA THR A 322 -30.37 -18.00 -12.93
C THR A 322 -28.87 -17.98 -13.25
N GLU A 323 -28.10 -17.12 -12.58
CA GLU A 323 -26.63 -17.06 -12.77
C GLU A 323 -25.92 -18.32 -12.29
N LYS A 324 -26.37 -18.91 -11.18
CA LYS A 324 -25.86 -20.20 -10.70
C LYS A 324 -26.08 -21.30 -11.72
N ASN A 325 -27.30 -21.40 -12.26
CA ASN A 325 -27.65 -22.41 -13.27
C ASN A 325 -26.83 -22.25 -14.56
N VAL A 326 -26.55 -21.01 -15.00
CA VAL A 326 -25.68 -20.76 -16.17
C VAL A 326 -24.23 -21.18 -15.85
N THR A 327 -23.73 -20.88 -14.65
CA THR A 327 -22.40 -21.28 -14.20
C THR A 327 -22.25 -22.79 -14.18
N ASP A 328 -23.22 -23.52 -13.63
CA ASP A 328 -23.23 -24.98 -13.57
C ASP A 328 -23.24 -25.61 -14.98
N LEU A 329 -23.99 -25.02 -15.93
CA LEU A 329 -23.98 -25.46 -17.33
C LEU A 329 -22.63 -25.23 -18.02
N VAL A 330 -21.96 -24.10 -17.76
CA VAL A 330 -20.62 -23.82 -18.32
C VAL A 330 -19.60 -24.81 -17.80
N ILE A 331 -19.66 -25.11 -16.50
CA ILE A 331 -18.77 -26.08 -15.86
C ILE A 331 -18.97 -27.47 -16.44
N ALA A 332 -20.21 -27.95 -16.50
CA ALA A 332 -20.55 -29.26 -17.05
C ALA A 332 -20.03 -29.41 -18.50
N ARG A 333 -20.19 -28.37 -19.34
CA ARG A 333 -19.66 -28.36 -20.71
C ARG A 333 -18.12 -28.37 -20.78
N SER A 334 -17.43 -27.70 -19.85
CA SER A 334 -15.96 -27.71 -19.80
C SER A 334 -15.42 -29.06 -19.37
N GLU A 335 -16.09 -29.75 -18.47
CA GLU A 335 -15.74 -31.11 -18.04
C GLU A 335 -15.98 -32.15 -19.14
N GLU A 336 -17.10 -32.05 -19.89
CA GLU A 336 -17.40 -32.93 -21.02
C GLU A 336 -16.42 -32.80 -22.19
N ASN A 337 -15.86 -31.60 -22.40
CA ASN A 337 -14.92 -31.36 -23.52
C ASN A 337 -13.44 -31.63 -23.19
N GLY A 338 -13.10 -32.03 -21.95
CA GLY A 338 -11.72 -32.35 -21.53
C GLY A 338 -10.71 -31.22 -21.68
N ASN A 339 -11.19 -29.98 -21.93
CA ASN A 339 -10.35 -28.80 -22.05
C ASN A 339 -10.22 -28.10 -20.70
N SER A 340 -9.01 -27.82 -20.33
CA SER A 340 -8.75 -26.85 -19.22
C SER A 340 -9.47 -25.53 -19.52
N LEU A 341 -9.96 -24.89 -18.48
CA LEU A 341 -10.76 -23.65 -18.47
C LEU A 341 -10.13 -22.43 -19.18
N ASP A 342 -9.15 -22.60 -20.05
CA ASP A 342 -8.36 -21.53 -20.66
C ASP A 342 -9.03 -20.84 -21.86
N VAL A 343 -10.23 -21.29 -22.29
CA VAL A 343 -10.95 -20.67 -23.41
C VAL A 343 -12.40 -20.47 -23.04
N ILE A 344 -12.68 -19.40 -22.33
CA ILE A 344 -14.06 -18.85 -22.32
C ILE A 344 -14.23 -18.14 -23.66
N ASP A 345 -15.10 -18.67 -24.52
CA ASP A 345 -15.48 -18.07 -25.80
C ASP A 345 -15.96 -16.62 -25.55
N GLU A 346 -15.37 -15.63 -26.23
CA GLU A 346 -15.72 -14.20 -26.07
C GLU A 346 -17.23 -13.95 -26.30
N ASN A 347 -17.90 -14.81 -27.04
CA ASN A 347 -19.36 -14.75 -27.27
C ASN A 347 -20.20 -15.02 -26.01
N LEU A 348 -19.68 -15.81 -25.05
CA LEU A 348 -20.40 -16.06 -23.78
C LEU A 348 -20.31 -14.87 -22.81
N ALA A 349 -19.20 -14.12 -22.88
CA ALA A 349 -19.00 -12.90 -22.08
C ALA A 349 -19.98 -11.80 -22.54
N ASP A 350 -20.26 -11.71 -23.83
CA ASP A 350 -21.23 -10.76 -24.40
C ASP A 350 -22.68 -11.15 -24.08
N GLU A 351 -23.04 -12.42 -24.07
CA GLU A 351 -24.36 -12.90 -23.64
C GLU A 351 -24.60 -12.64 -22.14
N MET A 352 -23.58 -12.84 -21.30
CA MET A 352 -23.68 -12.54 -19.85
C MET A 352 -23.77 -11.05 -19.56
N SER A 353 -23.13 -10.19 -20.37
CA SER A 353 -23.24 -8.73 -20.22
C SER A 353 -24.63 -8.21 -20.58
N ASN A 354 -25.29 -8.84 -21.54
CA ASN A 354 -26.67 -8.49 -21.96
C ASN A 354 -27.74 -8.92 -20.95
N LEU A 355 -27.51 -9.97 -20.16
CA LEU A 355 -28.39 -10.37 -19.06
C LEU A 355 -28.39 -9.40 -17.87
N ASN A 356 -27.26 -8.71 -17.65
CA ASN A 356 -27.16 -7.69 -16.59
C ASN A 356 -27.89 -6.38 -16.89
N THR A 357 -28.28 -6.12 -18.16
CA THR A 357 -28.97 -4.90 -18.58
C THR A 357 -30.48 -4.97 -18.43
N VAL A 358 -31.06 -6.15 -18.23
CA VAL A 358 -32.53 -6.33 -18.16
C VAL A 358 -33.06 -6.32 -16.72
N GLY A 359 -32.20 -6.35 -15.70
CA GLY A 359 -32.59 -6.52 -14.28
C GLY A 359 -32.69 -5.23 -13.43
N SER A 360 -32.52 -4.02 -13.98
CA SER A 360 -32.54 -2.80 -13.17
C SER A 360 -33.86 -2.01 -13.22
N THR A 361 -34.93 -2.61 -12.70
CA THR A 361 -36.11 -1.82 -12.27
C THR A 361 -36.62 -2.36 -10.94
N THR A 362 -36.67 -1.41 -9.97
CA THR A 362 -37.35 -1.45 -8.67
C THR A 362 -36.70 -2.26 -7.53
N SER A 363 -35.98 -1.58 -6.64
CA SER A 363 -36.44 -1.39 -5.24
C SER A 363 -35.50 -0.47 -4.46
N SER A 364 -36.08 0.65 -4.01
CA SER A 364 -35.47 1.62 -3.10
C SER A 364 -35.37 1.04 -1.69
N ILE A 365 -34.18 0.82 -1.18
CA ILE A 365 -33.93 0.60 0.25
C ILE A 365 -32.89 1.60 0.71
N ARG A 366 -33.30 2.43 1.68
CA ARG A 366 -32.45 3.38 2.42
C ARG A 366 -31.26 2.64 3.05
N ARG A 367 -30.03 2.97 2.65
CA ARG A 367 -28.79 2.53 3.30
C ARG A 367 -28.10 3.70 3.96
N HIS A 368 -27.53 3.42 5.12
CA HIS A 368 -26.84 4.38 5.99
C HIS A 368 -25.68 5.13 5.29
N LYS A 369 -25.54 6.42 5.61
CA LYS A 369 -24.51 7.35 5.09
C LYS A 369 -23.04 6.87 5.24
N SER A 370 -22.76 5.92 6.09
CA SER A 370 -21.39 5.43 6.34
C SER A 370 -20.85 4.50 5.23
N MET A 371 -21.74 3.80 4.51
CA MET A 371 -21.32 2.88 3.43
C MET A 371 -20.97 3.60 2.11
N ASN A 372 -21.56 4.77 1.87
CA ASN A 372 -21.27 5.53 0.65
C ASN A 372 -19.85 6.14 0.66
N SER A 373 -19.30 6.49 1.83
CA SER A 373 -17.95 7.04 1.91
C SER A 373 -16.87 5.98 1.61
N LEU A 374 -17.09 4.71 1.97
CA LEU A 374 -16.14 3.63 1.67
C LEU A 374 -16.15 3.25 0.18
N ASN A 375 -17.32 3.19 -0.44
CA ASN A 375 -17.44 2.93 -1.87
C ASN A 375 -16.82 4.08 -2.69
N THR A 376 -16.93 5.33 -2.21
CA THR A 376 -16.30 6.49 -2.81
C THR A 376 -14.77 6.41 -2.71
N ALA A 377 -14.23 5.98 -1.55
CA ALA A 377 -12.79 5.81 -1.37
C ALA A 377 -12.20 4.74 -2.31
N THR A 378 -12.92 3.64 -2.52
CA THR A 378 -12.50 2.57 -3.46
C THR A 378 -12.60 3.05 -4.91
N SER A 379 -13.63 3.80 -5.27
CA SER A 379 -13.79 4.41 -6.59
C SER A 379 -12.72 5.46 -6.86
N TYR A 380 -12.37 6.31 -5.89
CA TYR A 380 -11.29 7.27 -6.03
C TYR A 380 -9.92 6.59 -6.18
N ALA A 381 -9.68 5.45 -5.53
CA ALA A 381 -8.45 4.70 -5.72
C ALA A 381 -8.30 4.15 -7.15
N THR A 382 -9.40 3.81 -7.82
CA THR A 382 -9.40 3.29 -9.20
C THR A 382 -9.41 4.38 -10.28
N SER A 383 -10.02 5.54 -10.04
CA SER A 383 -10.18 6.59 -11.07
C SER A 383 -8.98 7.57 -11.14
N ILE A 384 -8.12 7.63 -10.13
CA ILE A 384 -6.99 8.56 -10.09
C ILE A 384 -5.84 8.14 -11.03
N ASP A 385 -5.80 6.90 -11.46
CA ASP A 385 -4.70 6.38 -12.30
C ASP A 385 -4.97 6.43 -13.82
N SER A 386 -6.06 7.03 -14.28
CA SER A 386 -6.49 7.03 -15.69
C SER A 386 -6.38 8.39 -16.44
N ILE A 387 -5.56 9.34 -15.99
CA ILE A 387 -5.38 10.62 -16.68
C ILE A 387 -4.03 10.64 -17.45
N PRO A 388 -4.02 11.04 -18.76
CA PRO A 388 -2.82 11.04 -19.58
C PRO A 388 -1.78 12.07 -19.13
N SER A 389 -0.51 11.73 -19.30
CA SER A 389 0.66 12.56 -19.06
C SER A 389 0.91 13.52 -20.23
N GLU A 390 0.17 14.61 -20.35
CA GLU A 390 0.57 15.76 -21.19
C GLU A 390 0.19 17.06 -20.51
N VAL A 391 1.14 17.69 -19.82
CA VAL A 391 1.10 19.11 -19.49
C VAL A 391 2.46 19.74 -19.75
N ASN A 392 2.46 20.79 -20.56
CA ASN A 392 3.58 21.57 -21.07
C ASN A 392 4.55 22.07 -19.98
N GLN A 393 5.83 21.96 -20.30
CA GLN A 393 6.94 22.66 -19.65
C GLN A 393 6.92 24.15 -20.03
N ASN A 394 6.28 24.99 -19.27
CA ASN A 394 6.57 26.45 -19.23
C ASN A 394 5.81 27.03 -18.04
N ASP A 395 6.45 27.08 -16.89
CA ASP A 395 6.19 28.03 -15.79
C ASP A 395 7.20 27.68 -14.67
N MET A 396 8.44 28.03 -14.93
CA MET A 396 9.48 28.19 -13.92
C MET A 396 9.80 29.68 -13.92
N ASP A 397 9.36 30.36 -12.86
CA ASP A 397 10.10 31.48 -12.29
C ASP A 397 9.37 31.95 -11.02
N ASP A 398 10.18 32.43 -10.07
CA ASP A 398 9.86 33.09 -8.80
C ASP A 398 9.66 32.18 -7.57
N VAL A 399 10.78 31.89 -6.92
CA VAL A 399 10.84 31.48 -5.51
C VAL A 399 11.71 32.50 -4.76
N ASP A 400 11.06 33.36 -3.97
CA ASP A 400 11.74 34.33 -3.10
C ASP A 400 12.52 33.63 -1.96
N GLU A 401 13.75 34.10 -1.72
CA GLU A 401 14.70 33.57 -0.73
C GLU A 401 14.40 33.93 0.74
N ASP A 402 13.28 34.60 1.03
CA ASP A 402 13.04 35.22 2.35
C ASP A 402 12.38 34.32 3.42
N ASP A 403 12.12 33.04 3.16
CA ASP A 403 11.38 32.17 4.11
C ASP A 403 12.25 31.43 5.16
N TYR A 404 13.54 31.76 5.29
CA TYR A 404 14.46 31.02 6.18
C TYR A 404 14.44 31.45 7.68
N GLU A 405 13.82 32.56 8.04
CA GLU A 405 13.93 33.12 9.40
C GLU A 405 12.81 32.78 10.42
N ILE A 406 11.77 32.06 10.05
CA ILE A 406 10.57 31.92 10.92
C ILE A 406 10.65 30.76 11.93
N VAL A 407 11.64 29.86 11.85
CA VAL A 407 11.65 28.64 12.70
C VAL A 407 12.34 28.83 14.07
N GLU A 408 13.09 29.89 14.29
CA GLU A 408 13.79 30.10 15.57
C GLU A 408 12.96 30.80 16.67
N ASN A 409 11.82 31.39 16.39
CA ASN A 409 11.07 32.22 17.33
C ASN A 409 9.83 31.57 17.97
N THR A 410 9.70 30.27 18.03
CA THR A 410 8.65 29.60 18.83
C THR A 410 9.25 28.79 19.98
N ARG A 411 10.10 29.44 20.78
CA ARG A 411 10.34 29.07 22.19
C ARG A 411 9.73 30.12 23.06
N LEU A 412 8.49 29.93 23.48
CA LEU A 412 7.91 30.34 24.75
C LEU A 412 6.65 29.49 24.99
#